data_6c5e06289bbba068d67cae0bfe68298a
#
_entry.id   6c5e06289bbba068d67cae0bfe68298a
#
_cell.length_a   1.000
_cell.length_b   1.000
_cell.length_c   1.000
_cell.angle_alpha   90.00
_cell.angle_beta   90.00
_cell.angle_gamma   90.00
#
_symmetry.space_group_name_H-M   'P 1'
#
loop_
_entity.id
_entity.type
_entity.pdbx_description
1 polymer ?
#
loop_
_entity_poly.entity_id
_entity_poly.type
_entity_poly.pdbx_seq_one_letter_code
_entity_poly.pdbx_strand_id
1 'polypeptide(L)'
;SHIGIDPISMVRALKENMVQGKIVSGASTLTQQMIRIAYPRNRTYSKKFIEVLRSLRAEGHLSKEEILEVYLNRVPMGNNLTGVEAASRIYFKKPSSSLSLHENALLAALPKAPGTLNPYGKNKEKLKVRRNWVLKRMYALGFISHDEKLRAEKKPILVSEKVFPFDAPHFVEMMVQNKISGNTATTINLSLQKRVEQILGSHRKRLKKQKAIQGSVVVIENKTSNVLALVGSMEHSKTNLGFNNGAISKRSAGSTLKPFLYAKALDEGHSPSDTLEDLKRSYISAQGIYRPVNFNRTSYGPVSMREALGNSLNQSAIYLIN
;
A
#
# COMPACT_ATOMS: atom_id res chain seq x y z
N SER A 1 -15.23 35.99 -1.57
CA SER A 1 -14.97 34.80 -2.39
C SER A 1 -14.42 35.21 -3.73
N HIS A 2 -13.53 34.43 -4.32
CA HIS A 2 -12.91 34.67 -5.64
C HIS A 2 -13.26 33.54 -6.61
N ILE A 3 -13.14 33.81 -7.91
CA ILE A 3 -13.44 32.88 -9.01
C ILE A 3 -12.18 32.12 -9.47
N GLY A 4 -11.39 31.57 -8.54
CA GLY A 4 -10.13 30.87 -8.85
C GLY A 4 -8.89 31.75 -8.93
N ILE A 5 -9.04 33.06 -9.06
CA ILE A 5 -8.00 34.08 -9.01
C ILE A 5 -8.39 35.15 -7.98
N ASP A 6 -7.42 35.68 -7.29
CA ASP A 6 -7.61 36.80 -6.34
C ASP A 6 -6.73 37.99 -6.77
N PRO A 7 -7.30 38.93 -7.58
CA PRO A 7 -6.55 40.10 -8.06
C PRO A 7 -6.03 40.99 -6.92
N ILE A 8 -6.80 41.14 -5.82
CA ILE A 8 -6.40 41.93 -4.65
C ILE A 8 -5.16 41.35 -3.99
N SER A 9 -5.15 40.02 -3.80
CA SER A 9 -3.98 39.32 -3.27
C SER A 9 -2.78 39.36 -4.22
N MET A 10 -3.01 39.42 -5.54
CA MET A 10 -1.94 39.60 -6.53
C MET A 10 -1.27 40.97 -6.42
N VAL A 11 -2.04 42.04 -6.33
CA VAL A 11 -1.53 43.40 -6.16
C VAL A 11 -0.79 43.53 -4.82
N ARG A 12 -1.38 43.01 -3.76
CA ARG A 12 -0.73 43.00 -2.41
C ARG A 12 0.62 42.27 -2.46
N ALA A 13 0.66 41.03 -3.02
CA ALA A 13 1.88 40.24 -3.10
C ALA A 13 2.95 40.90 -3.98
N LEU A 14 2.56 41.56 -5.07
CA LEU A 14 3.46 42.33 -5.92
C LEU A 14 4.10 43.48 -5.10
N LYS A 15 3.30 44.29 -4.40
CA LYS A 15 3.77 45.38 -3.55
C LYS A 15 4.74 44.89 -2.45
N GLU A 16 4.37 43.79 -1.73
CA GLU A 16 5.20 43.23 -0.68
C GLU A 16 6.55 42.71 -1.21
N ASN A 17 6.53 42.05 -2.36
CA ASN A 17 7.74 41.51 -2.98
C ASN A 17 8.67 42.62 -3.54
N MET A 18 8.09 43.72 -4.08
CA MET A 18 8.86 44.86 -4.55
C MET A 18 9.52 45.61 -3.36
N VAL A 19 8.79 45.84 -2.28
CA VAL A 19 9.34 46.51 -1.10
C VAL A 19 10.49 45.73 -0.46
N GLN A 20 10.43 44.37 -0.49
CA GLN A 20 11.43 43.55 0.15
C GLN A 20 12.53 43.05 -0.80
N GLY A 21 12.47 43.37 -2.09
CA GLY A 21 13.46 42.93 -3.10
C GLY A 21 13.56 41.42 -3.29
N LYS A 22 12.62 40.64 -2.72
CA LYS A 22 12.58 39.19 -2.79
C LYS A 22 11.14 38.67 -2.71
N ILE A 23 10.92 37.43 -3.17
CA ILE A 23 9.59 36.80 -3.11
C ILE A 23 9.28 36.36 -1.69
N VAL A 24 8.50 37.15 -0.96
CA VAL A 24 8.06 36.87 0.42
C VAL A 24 6.57 36.54 0.52
N SER A 25 5.78 36.98 -0.47
CA SER A 25 4.34 36.78 -0.52
C SER A 25 3.90 36.10 -1.82
N GLY A 26 2.95 35.18 -1.71
CA GLY A 26 2.35 34.49 -2.83
C GLY A 26 0.87 34.88 -2.99
N ALA A 27 0.41 35.01 -4.23
CA ALA A 27 -0.97 35.35 -4.60
C ALA A 27 -1.77 34.16 -5.16
N SER A 28 -1.22 32.95 -5.09
CA SER A 28 -1.93 31.76 -5.62
C SER A 28 -3.05 31.33 -4.68
N THR A 29 -4.25 31.19 -5.23
CA THR A 29 -5.42 30.67 -4.51
C THR A 29 -5.32 29.17 -4.21
N LEU A 30 -6.20 28.63 -3.37
CA LEU A 30 -6.28 27.18 -3.13
C LEU A 30 -6.60 26.41 -4.42
N THR A 31 -7.49 26.95 -5.27
CA THR A 31 -7.82 26.38 -6.56
C THR A 31 -6.59 26.26 -7.47
N GLN A 32 -5.76 27.31 -7.53
CA GLN A 32 -4.48 27.25 -8.27
C GLN A 32 -3.50 26.24 -7.68
N GLN A 33 -3.46 26.11 -6.35
CA GLN A 33 -2.63 25.11 -5.71
C GLN A 33 -3.14 23.69 -5.98
N MET A 34 -4.45 23.45 -5.95
CA MET A 34 -5.08 22.18 -6.32
C MET A 34 -4.73 21.78 -7.76
N ILE A 35 -4.88 22.72 -8.71
CA ILE A 35 -4.52 22.49 -10.13
C ILE A 35 -3.03 22.16 -10.28
N ARG A 36 -2.16 22.84 -9.55
CA ARG A 36 -0.70 22.56 -9.57
C ARG A 36 -0.36 21.18 -9.03
N ILE A 37 -1.08 20.72 -8.01
CA ILE A 37 -0.92 19.36 -7.45
C ILE A 37 -1.41 18.32 -8.45
N ALA A 38 -2.56 18.56 -9.09
CA ALA A 38 -3.14 17.65 -10.07
C ALA A 38 -2.31 17.54 -11.37
N TYR A 39 -1.65 18.64 -11.77
CA TYR A 39 -0.86 18.74 -12.98
C TYR A 39 0.55 19.28 -12.67
N PRO A 40 1.45 18.48 -12.09
CA PRO A 40 2.80 18.92 -11.75
C PRO A 40 3.57 19.38 -13.00
N ARG A 41 4.20 20.55 -12.94
CA ARG A 41 4.93 21.14 -14.08
C ARG A 41 6.08 22.00 -13.59
N ASN A 42 7.11 22.17 -14.44
CA ASN A 42 8.17 23.16 -14.21
C ASN A 42 7.60 24.58 -14.17
N ARG A 43 8.18 25.45 -13.36
CA ARG A 43 7.72 26.85 -13.17
C ARG A 43 8.15 27.70 -14.37
N THR A 44 7.20 28.04 -15.26
CA THR A 44 7.35 28.98 -16.35
C THR A 44 6.11 29.89 -16.42
N TYR A 45 6.26 31.08 -17.02
CA TYR A 45 5.14 32.04 -17.16
C TYR A 45 3.99 31.44 -17.98
N SER A 46 4.27 30.76 -19.08
CA SER A 46 3.26 30.10 -19.93
C SER A 46 2.48 29.04 -19.15
N LYS A 47 3.16 28.26 -18.32
CA LYS A 47 2.52 27.24 -17.48
C LYS A 47 1.72 27.86 -16.35
N LYS A 48 2.14 29.03 -15.85
CA LYS A 48 1.35 29.80 -14.87
C LYS A 48 0.04 30.30 -15.49
N PHE A 49 0.09 30.76 -16.73
CA PHE A 49 -1.14 31.15 -17.45
C PHE A 49 -2.11 29.98 -17.63
N ILE A 50 -1.61 28.80 -18.03
CA ILE A 50 -2.43 27.58 -18.12
C ILE A 50 -3.01 27.18 -16.74
N GLU A 51 -2.26 27.34 -15.65
CA GLU A 51 -2.75 27.10 -14.27
C GLU A 51 -3.95 28.02 -13.97
N VAL A 52 -3.86 29.29 -14.34
CA VAL A 52 -4.95 30.25 -14.17
C VAL A 52 -6.20 29.84 -14.95
N LEU A 53 -6.07 29.53 -16.25
CA LEU A 53 -7.21 29.12 -17.08
C LEU A 53 -7.88 27.84 -16.55
N ARG A 54 -7.09 26.86 -16.12
CA ARG A 54 -7.62 25.63 -15.50
C ARG A 54 -8.29 25.89 -14.15
N SER A 55 -7.80 26.86 -13.39
CA SER A 55 -8.42 27.25 -12.12
C SER A 55 -9.78 27.90 -12.33
N LEU A 56 -9.90 28.78 -13.32
CA LEU A 56 -11.19 29.35 -13.71
C LEU A 56 -12.18 28.26 -14.18
N ARG A 57 -11.72 27.33 -15.01
CA ARG A 57 -12.54 26.22 -15.45
C ARG A 57 -12.98 25.32 -14.28
N ALA A 58 -12.08 25.01 -13.34
CA ALA A 58 -12.42 24.21 -12.17
C ALA A 58 -13.50 24.89 -11.31
N GLU A 59 -13.43 26.20 -11.10
CA GLU A 59 -14.43 26.95 -10.36
C GLU A 59 -15.78 27.05 -11.08
N GLY A 60 -15.82 26.86 -12.39
CA GLY A 60 -17.07 26.74 -13.15
C GLY A 60 -17.75 25.38 -13.06
N HIS A 61 -17.05 24.34 -12.58
CA HIS A 61 -17.55 22.97 -12.52
C HIS A 61 -17.60 22.38 -11.10
N LEU A 62 -16.85 22.93 -10.17
CA LEU A 62 -16.73 22.44 -8.79
C LEU A 62 -17.13 23.54 -7.80
N SER A 63 -17.84 23.15 -6.75
CA SER A 63 -18.13 24.00 -5.62
C SER A 63 -16.85 24.32 -4.80
N LYS A 64 -16.93 25.31 -3.91
CA LYS A 64 -15.80 25.62 -3.01
C LYS A 64 -15.46 24.48 -2.06
N GLU A 65 -16.47 23.75 -1.61
CA GLU A 65 -16.37 22.60 -0.75
C GLU A 65 -15.63 21.46 -1.46
N GLU A 66 -16.01 21.14 -2.71
CA GLU A 66 -15.37 20.12 -3.52
C GLU A 66 -13.90 20.47 -3.83
N ILE A 67 -13.62 21.74 -4.15
CA ILE A 67 -12.25 22.24 -4.34
C ILE A 67 -11.42 22.07 -3.07
N LEU A 68 -11.98 22.41 -1.90
CA LEU A 68 -11.32 22.27 -0.62
C LEU A 68 -11.09 20.81 -0.28
N GLU A 69 -12.06 19.95 -0.50
CA GLU A 69 -11.95 18.50 -0.27
C GLU A 69 -10.83 17.89 -1.13
N VAL A 70 -10.83 18.17 -2.42
CA VAL A 70 -9.76 17.68 -3.33
C VAL A 70 -8.41 18.20 -2.89
N TYR A 71 -8.32 19.49 -2.48
CA TYR A 71 -7.06 20.05 -1.99
C TYR A 71 -6.59 19.35 -0.73
N LEU A 72 -7.44 19.21 0.29
CA LEU A 72 -7.09 18.59 1.57
C LEU A 72 -6.69 17.11 1.41
N ASN A 73 -7.29 16.41 0.47
CA ASN A 73 -6.94 15.02 0.17
C ASN A 73 -5.64 14.85 -0.63
N ARG A 74 -5.16 15.91 -1.30
CA ARG A 74 -4.00 15.82 -2.20
C ARG A 74 -2.81 16.70 -1.82
N VAL A 75 -2.96 17.58 -0.85
CA VAL A 75 -1.91 18.52 -0.45
C VAL A 75 -0.69 17.76 0.14
N PRO A 76 0.55 18.10 -0.29
CA PRO A 76 1.75 17.51 0.28
C PRO A 76 1.95 17.94 1.73
N MET A 77 2.13 16.97 2.63
CA MET A 77 2.30 17.17 4.07
C MET A 77 3.71 16.88 4.58
N GLY A 78 4.68 16.68 3.66
CA GLY A 78 6.04 16.25 4.02
C GLY A 78 6.14 14.74 4.25
N ASN A 79 7.38 14.21 4.30
CA ASN A 79 7.65 12.78 4.51
C ASN A 79 6.92 11.83 3.55
N ASN A 80 6.72 12.23 2.29
CA ASN A 80 5.93 11.52 1.28
C ASN A 80 4.45 11.33 1.65
N LEU A 81 3.95 12.10 2.63
CA LEU A 81 2.55 12.06 3.00
C LEU A 81 1.75 13.02 2.10
N THR A 82 0.63 12.52 1.61
CA THR A 82 -0.32 13.25 0.79
C THR A 82 -1.67 13.25 1.49
N GLY A 83 -2.24 14.44 1.66
CA GLY A 83 -3.52 14.64 2.32
C GLY A 83 -3.46 14.78 3.84
N VAL A 84 -4.46 15.47 4.36
CA VAL A 84 -4.56 15.83 5.79
C VAL A 84 -4.81 14.61 6.65
N GLU A 85 -5.68 13.69 6.22
CA GLU A 85 -6.01 12.48 6.98
C GLU A 85 -4.78 11.57 7.15
N ALA A 86 -4.02 11.34 6.07
CA ALA A 86 -2.79 10.56 6.15
C ALA A 86 -1.76 11.21 7.08
N ALA A 87 -1.60 12.54 7.01
CA ALA A 87 -0.72 13.27 7.89
C ALA A 87 -1.17 13.19 9.35
N SER A 88 -2.47 13.32 9.62
CA SER A 88 -3.04 13.19 10.96
C SER A 88 -2.74 11.83 11.58
N ARG A 89 -2.99 10.75 10.84
CA ARG A 89 -2.75 9.38 11.31
C ARG A 89 -1.27 9.09 11.56
N ILE A 90 -0.38 9.61 10.72
CA ILE A 90 1.06 9.39 10.89
C ILE A 90 1.65 10.28 11.98
N TYR A 91 1.36 11.58 11.96
CA TYR A 91 1.95 12.52 12.93
C TYR A 91 1.33 12.41 14.32
N PHE A 92 0.02 12.12 14.42
CA PHE A 92 -0.70 12.18 15.69
C PHE A 92 -1.40 10.88 16.10
N LYS A 93 -1.37 9.84 15.26
CA LYS A 93 -2.02 8.52 15.50
C LYS A 93 -3.54 8.61 15.72
N LYS A 94 -4.20 9.61 15.16
CA LYS A 94 -5.65 9.80 15.25
C LYS A 94 -6.25 10.34 13.95
N PRO A 95 -7.57 10.18 13.74
CA PRO A 95 -8.25 10.74 12.57
C PRO A 95 -8.20 12.28 12.62
N SER A 96 -8.28 12.90 11.45
CA SER A 96 -8.24 14.37 11.33
C SER A 96 -9.37 15.06 12.07
N SER A 97 -10.54 14.43 12.19
CA SER A 97 -11.68 14.92 12.97
C SER A 97 -11.43 15.03 14.48
N SER A 98 -10.43 14.33 15.01
CA SER A 98 -10.08 14.31 16.44
C SER A 98 -8.86 15.17 16.79
N LEU A 99 -8.39 15.96 15.83
CA LEU A 99 -7.25 16.87 16.06
C LEU A 99 -7.65 18.05 16.94
N SER A 100 -6.78 18.39 17.87
CA SER A 100 -6.88 19.61 18.65
C SER A 100 -6.50 20.84 17.81
N LEU A 101 -6.86 22.04 18.28
CA LEU A 101 -6.59 23.31 17.60
C LEU A 101 -5.11 23.47 17.22
N HIS A 102 -4.17 23.17 18.14
CA HIS A 102 -2.73 23.33 17.85
C HIS A 102 -2.21 22.30 16.85
N GLU A 103 -2.79 21.11 16.77
CA GLU A 103 -2.46 20.07 15.78
C GLU A 103 -3.02 20.42 14.40
N ASN A 104 -4.27 20.91 14.34
CA ASN A 104 -4.86 21.46 13.11
C ASN A 104 -4.03 22.62 12.54
N ALA A 105 -3.65 23.57 13.39
CA ALA A 105 -2.80 24.68 12.98
C ALA A 105 -1.41 24.23 12.52
N LEU A 106 -0.88 23.14 13.10
CA LEU A 106 0.39 22.55 12.67
C LEU A 106 0.26 21.94 11.28
N LEU A 107 -0.78 21.15 11.02
CA LEU A 107 -1.01 20.58 9.68
C LEU A 107 -1.25 21.69 8.65
N ALA A 108 -2.01 22.73 8.98
CA ALA A 108 -2.24 23.88 8.09
C ALA A 108 -0.94 24.68 7.79
N ALA A 109 0.08 24.56 8.63
CA ALA A 109 1.38 25.20 8.42
C ALA A 109 2.25 24.48 7.40
N LEU A 110 2.13 23.14 7.26
CA LEU A 110 3.02 22.29 6.48
C LEU A 110 3.03 22.60 4.97
N PRO A 111 1.89 22.85 4.30
CA PRO A 111 1.85 23.05 2.84
C PRO A 111 2.68 24.23 2.34
N LYS A 112 3.02 25.18 3.22
CA LYS A 112 3.87 26.32 2.85
C LYS A 112 5.26 25.90 2.39
N ALA A 113 5.85 24.90 3.07
CA ALA A 113 7.17 24.36 2.73
C ALA A 113 7.33 22.94 3.34
N PRO A 114 6.66 21.92 2.80
CA PRO A 114 6.54 20.58 3.42
C PRO A 114 7.88 19.87 3.62
N GLY A 115 8.88 20.17 2.79
CA GLY A 115 10.24 19.64 2.96
C GLY A 115 11.00 20.30 4.11
N THR A 116 10.82 21.61 4.33
CA THR A 116 11.55 22.38 5.37
C THR A 116 10.83 22.37 6.72
N LEU A 117 9.49 22.43 6.69
CA LEU A 117 8.64 22.43 7.88
C LEU A 117 8.29 21.00 8.34
N ASN A 118 9.24 20.08 8.22
CA ASN A 118 9.04 18.68 8.56
C ASN A 118 8.97 18.50 10.09
N PRO A 119 7.88 17.92 10.64
CA PRO A 119 7.75 17.68 12.08
C PRO A 119 8.80 16.75 12.69
N TYR A 120 9.36 15.84 11.89
CA TYR A 120 10.47 14.95 12.27
C TYR A 120 11.86 15.57 12.04
N GLY A 121 11.91 16.72 11.38
CA GLY A 121 13.16 17.39 11.00
C GLY A 121 13.78 18.22 12.13
N LYS A 122 14.96 18.77 11.82
CA LYS A 122 15.71 19.64 12.73
C LYS A 122 15.08 21.05 12.88
N ASN A 123 14.17 21.45 12.00
CA ASN A 123 13.63 22.80 11.93
C ASN A 123 12.33 22.99 12.75
N LYS A 124 12.21 22.37 13.93
CA LYS A 124 11.00 22.44 14.77
C LYS A 124 10.64 23.87 15.16
N GLU A 125 11.61 24.74 15.41
CA GLU A 125 11.34 26.15 15.73
C GLU A 125 10.73 26.91 14.54
N LYS A 126 11.20 26.69 13.32
CA LYS A 126 10.57 27.29 12.12
C LYS A 126 9.13 26.82 11.96
N LEU A 127 8.87 25.54 12.21
CA LEU A 127 7.52 24.98 12.18
C LEU A 127 6.64 25.61 13.29
N LYS A 128 7.15 25.77 14.51
CA LYS A 128 6.43 26.43 15.63
C LYS A 128 6.07 27.87 15.28
N VAL A 129 7.02 28.64 14.75
CA VAL A 129 6.77 30.02 14.29
C VAL A 129 5.66 30.04 13.23
N ARG A 130 5.71 29.12 12.26
CA ARG A 130 4.68 29.05 11.22
C ARG A 130 3.31 28.62 11.75
N ARG A 131 3.25 27.64 12.66
CA ARG A 131 2.01 27.24 13.35
C ARG A 131 1.40 28.42 14.11
N ASN A 132 2.21 29.14 14.87
CA ASN A 132 1.75 30.29 15.64
C ASN A 132 1.27 31.42 14.72
N TRP A 133 1.89 31.60 13.56
CA TRP A 133 1.38 32.53 12.55
C TRP A 133 -0.03 32.11 12.05
N VAL A 134 -0.30 30.82 11.86
CA VAL A 134 -1.65 30.31 11.51
C VAL A 134 -2.63 30.64 12.62
N LEU A 135 -2.30 30.35 13.89
CA LEU A 135 -3.15 30.63 15.05
C LEU A 135 -3.44 32.15 15.17
N LYS A 136 -2.42 32.99 14.99
CA LYS A 136 -2.59 34.46 14.97
C LYS A 136 -3.55 34.88 13.86
N ARG A 137 -3.47 34.27 12.70
CA ARG A 137 -4.36 34.58 11.57
C ARG A 137 -5.80 34.15 11.84
N MET A 138 -5.99 32.94 12.42
CA MET A 138 -7.31 32.45 12.85
C MET A 138 -7.96 33.42 13.88
N TYR A 139 -7.21 33.87 14.85
CA TYR A 139 -7.68 34.87 15.81
C TYR A 139 -8.07 36.20 15.13
N ALA A 140 -7.20 36.74 14.27
CA ALA A 140 -7.45 38.00 13.57
C ALA A 140 -8.67 37.92 12.60
N LEU A 141 -9.09 36.72 12.21
CA LEU A 141 -10.28 36.50 11.40
C LEU A 141 -11.51 36.08 12.22
N GLY A 142 -11.43 36.05 13.53
CA GLY A 142 -12.54 35.72 14.43
C GLY A 142 -12.89 34.23 14.52
N PHE A 143 -12.07 33.34 14.02
CA PHE A 143 -12.32 31.89 14.10
C PHE A 143 -12.04 31.29 15.47
N ILE A 144 -11.17 31.89 16.24
CA ILE A 144 -10.81 31.50 17.62
C ILE A 144 -10.71 32.71 18.55
N SER A 145 -10.95 32.48 19.82
CA SER A 145 -10.77 33.51 20.88
C SER A 145 -9.28 33.72 21.17
N HIS A 146 -9.00 34.81 21.88
CA HIS A 146 -7.64 35.13 22.36
C HIS A 146 -7.08 34.04 23.28
N ASP A 147 -7.91 33.51 24.18
CA ASP A 147 -7.51 32.48 25.14
C ASP A 147 -7.24 31.15 24.47
N GLU A 148 -8.03 30.76 23.45
CA GLU A 148 -7.77 29.55 22.65
C GLU A 148 -6.45 29.68 21.90
N LYS A 149 -6.19 30.84 21.29
CA LYS A 149 -4.90 31.11 20.65
C LYS A 149 -3.74 30.95 21.62
N LEU A 150 -3.80 31.60 22.80
CA LEU A 150 -2.72 31.53 23.80
C LEU A 150 -2.49 30.07 24.29
N ARG A 151 -3.57 29.34 24.57
CA ARG A 151 -3.48 27.92 24.96
C ARG A 151 -2.85 27.07 23.88
N ALA A 152 -3.23 27.25 22.61
CA ALA A 152 -2.69 26.49 21.48
C ALA A 152 -1.21 26.86 21.22
N GLU A 153 -0.79 28.11 21.35
CA GLU A 153 0.60 28.55 21.17
C GLU A 153 1.55 27.97 22.21
N LYS A 154 1.08 27.79 23.46
CA LYS A 154 1.86 27.18 24.56
C LYS A 154 2.12 25.69 24.37
N LYS A 155 1.28 24.98 23.59
CA LYS A 155 1.45 23.54 23.36
C LYS A 155 2.72 23.25 22.56
N PRO A 156 3.55 22.27 22.99
CA PRO A 156 4.73 21.86 22.26
C PRO A 156 4.35 21.16 20.94
N ILE A 157 5.29 21.07 20.01
CA ILE A 157 5.14 20.23 18.82
C ILE A 157 5.54 18.82 19.19
N LEU A 158 4.54 18.00 19.46
CA LEU A 158 4.70 16.57 19.73
C LEU A 158 4.11 15.79 18.55
N VAL A 159 4.89 14.94 17.94
CA VAL A 159 4.47 14.01 16.90
C VAL A 159 4.84 12.60 17.30
N SER A 160 4.02 11.66 16.89
CA SER A 160 4.24 10.24 17.14
C SER A 160 5.52 9.76 16.46
N GLU A 161 6.03 8.62 16.89
CA GLU A 161 7.15 7.96 16.23
C GLU A 161 6.92 7.79 14.73
N LYS A 162 7.97 7.97 13.93
CA LYS A 162 7.91 7.86 12.47
C LYS A 162 7.79 6.39 12.05
N VAL A 163 6.64 5.83 12.31
CA VAL A 163 6.29 4.47 11.87
C VAL A 163 5.23 4.56 10.79
N PHE A 164 5.59 4.15 9.58
CA PHE A 164 4.61 3.95 8.51
C PHE A 164 4.02 2.55 8.64
N PRO A 165 2.68 2.39 8.59
CA PRO A 165 2.09 1.07 8.46
C PRO A 165 2.68 0.37 7.22
N PHE A 166 3.17 -0.83 7.42
CA PHE A 166 3.74 -1.64 6.34
C PHE A 166 3.19 -3.06 6.48
N ASP A 167 1.86 -3.14 6.42
CA ASP A 167 1.11 -4.38 6.60
C ASP A 167 0.81 -5.00 5.23
N ALA A 168 0.93 -6.32 5.12
CA ALA A 168 0.62 -7.09 3.91
C ALA A 168 1.23 -6.52 2.60
N PRO A 169 2.55 -6.22 2.54
CA PRO A 169 3.13 -5.45 1.44
C PRO A 169 2.90 -6.04 0.06
N HIS A 170 3.05 -7.35 -0.12
CA HIS A 170 2.81 -8.01 -1.41
C HIS A 170 1.36 -7.94 -1.87
N PHE A 171 0.41 -8.01 -0.91
CA PHE A 171 -1.01 -7.82 -1.21
C PHE A 171 -1.28 -6.38 -1.66
N VAL A 172 -0.76 -5.39 -0.93
CA VAL A 172 -0.90 -3.97 -1.29
C VAL A 172 -0.29 -3.68 -2.66
N GLU A 173 0.91 -4.19 -2.94
CA GLU A 173 1.55 -4.04 -4.26
C GLU A 173 0.69 -4.66 -5.37
N MET A 174 0.12 -5.84 -5.14
CA MET A 174 -0.78 -6.48 -6.09
C MET A 174 -2.02 -5.62 -6.37
N MET A 175 -2.63 -5.01 -5.34
CA MET A 175 -3.76 -4.10 -5.51
C MET A 175 -3.38 -2.87 -6.34
N VAL A 176 -2.21 -2.27 -6.07
CA VAL A 176 -1.69 -1.13 -6.83
C VAL A 176 -1.42 -1.50 -8.29
N GLN A 177 -0.81 -2.66 -8.56
CA GLN A 177 -0.57 -3.16 -9.91
C GLN A 177 -1.87 -3.36 -10.70
N ASN A 178 -2.93 -3.81 -10.02
CA ASN A 178 -4.28 -3.94 -10.59
C ASN A 178 -5.05 -2.60 -10.64
N LYS A 179 -4.38 -1.46 -10.40
CA LYS A 179 -4.94 -0.10 -10.45
C LYS A 179 -6.11 0.13 -9.48
N ILE A 180 -6.18 -0.65 -8.42
CA ILE A 180 -7.17 -0.44 -7.36
C ILE A 180 -6.71 0.73 -6.51
N SER A 181 -7.58 1.72 -6.35
CA SER A 181 -7.28 2.97 -5.64
C SER A 181 -8.42 3.40 -4.74
N GLY A 182 -8.14 4.31 -3.80
CA GLY A 182 -9.12 4.80 -2.83
C GLY A 182 -9.31 3.86 -1.63
N ASN A 183 -10.39 4.07 -0.91
CA ASN A 183 -10.76 3.23 0.23
C ASN A 183 -11.43 1.96 -0.29
N THR A 184 -10.73 0.83 -0.20
CA THR A 184 -11.21 -0.46 -0.68
C THR A 184 -11.28 -1.44 0.48
N ALA A 185 -12.48 -1.98 0.73
CA ALA A 185 -12.66 -3.09 1.65
C ALA A 185 -12.09 -4.37 1.01
N THR A 186 -11.39 -5.17 1.79
CA THR A 186 -10.78 -6.43 1.34
C THR A 186 -11.13 -7.57 2.29
N THR A 187 -10.88 -8.80 1.87
CA THR A 187 -11.09 -10.00 2.69
C THR A 187 -9.92 -10.31 3.62
N ILE A 188 -8.81 -9.58 3.52
CA ILE A 188 -7.63 -9.79 4.37
C ILE A 188 -7.96 -9.53 5.84
N ASN A 189 -7.72 -10.53 6.67
CA ASN A 189 -7.76 -10.40 8.12
C ASN A 189 -6.36 -10.00 8.61
N LEU A 190 -6.21 -8.73 9.03
CA LEU A 190 -4.90 -8.19 9.38
C LEU A 190 -4.21 -8.94 10.54
N SER A 191 -4.95 -9.41 11.53
CA SER A 191 -4.39 -10.18 12.65
C SER A 191 -3.86 -11.54 12.19
N LEU A 192 -4.60 -12.23 11.34
CA LEU A 192 -4.18 -13.48 10.72
C LEU A 192 -2.98 -13.28 9.79
N GLN A 193 -3.01 -12.24 8.97
CA GLN A 193 -1.90 -11.86 8.08
C GLN A 193 -0.59 -11.72 8.88
N LYS A 194 -0.59 -10.90 9.93
CA LYS A 194 0.58 -10.69 10.79
C LYS A 194 1.06 -11.98 11.45
N ARG A 195 0.14 -12.82 11.91
CA ARG A 195 0.49 -14.11 12.50
C ARG A 195 1.15 -15.04 11.49
N VAL A 196 0.63 -15.11 10.26
CA VAL A 196 1.22 -15.93 9.18
C VAL A 196 2.61 -15.40 8.80
N GLU A 197 2.79 -14.09 8.69
CA GLU A 197 4.10 -13.46 8.45
C GLU A 197 5.12 -13.83 9.53
N GLN A 198 4.71 -13.77 10.81
CA GLN A 198 5.57 -14.15 11.94
C GLN A 198 5.95 -15.64 11.90
N ILE A 199 4.98 -16.54 11.65
CA ILE A 199 5.22 -17.98 11.55
C ILE A 199 6.20 -18.26 10.41
N LEU A 200 5.94 -17.73 9.21
CA LEU A 200 6.81 -17.94 8.06
C LEU A 200 8.23 -17.40 8.33
N GLY A 201 8.33 -16.22 8.92
CA GLY A 201 9.60 -15.61 9.32
C GLY A 201 10.39 -16.45 10.33
N SER A 202 9.70 -17.08 11.30
CA SER A 202 10.35 -17.94 12.31
C SER A 202 11.04 -19.18 11.70
N HIS A 203 10.51 -19.69 10.59
CA HIS A 203 11.08 -20.83 9.86
C HIS A 203 12.29 -20.46 9.00
N ARG A 204 12.55 -19.17 8.76
CA ARG A 204 13.61 -18.69 7.85
C ARG A 204 14.98 -19.30 8.13
N LYS A 205 15.42 -19.32 9.40
CA LYS A 205 16.75 -19.87 9.76
C LYS A 205 16.86 -21.35 9.43
N ARG A 206 15.81 -22.14 9.71
CA ARG A 206 15.77 -23.59 9.43
C ARG A 206 15.77 -23.86 7.93
N LEU A 207 14.91 -23.18 7.18
CA LEU A 207 14.78 -23.35 5.75
C LEU A 207 16.04 -22.92 4.98
N LYS A 208 16.72 -21.87 5.44
CA LYS A 208 18.00 -21.45 4.86
C LYS A 208 19.08 -22.54 4.93
N LYS A 209 19.12 -23.34 6.01
CA LYS A 209 20.02 -24.48 6.13
C LYS A 209 19.74 -25.55 5.04
N GLN A 210 18.50 -25.64 4.58
CA GLN A 210 18.06 -26.52 3.50
C GLN A 210 18.12 -25.86 2.11
N LYS A 211 18.83 -24.72 1.98
CA LYS A 211 18.93 -23.91 0.74
C LYS A 211 17.61 -23.33 0.26
N ALA A 212 16.53 -23.37 1.04
CA ALA A 212 15.28 -22.69 0.75
C ALA A 212 15.35 -21.25 1.31
N ILE A 213 15.53 -20.27 0.41
CA ILE A 213 15.75 -18.87 0.76
C ILE A 213 14.47 -18.04 0.81
N GLN A 214 13.39 -18.54 0.22
CA GLN A 214 12.08 -17.91 0.17
C GLN A 214 10.94 -18.91 0.38
N GLY A 215 9.80 -18.39 0.82
CA GLY A 215 8.55 -19.10 0.96
C GLY A 215 7.37 -18.15 0.89
N SER A 216 6.22 -18.65 0.50
CA SER A 216 4.98 -17.90 0.43
C SER A 216 3.85 -18.70 1.06
N VAL A 217 2.82 -17.99 1.55
CA VAL A 217 1.64 -18.60 2.14
C VAL A 217 0.40 -17.84 1.70
N VAL A 218 -0.63 -18.60 1.30
CA VAL A 218 -1.98 -18.08 1.07
C VAL A 218 -2.93 -18.84 2.00
N VAL A 219 -3.77 -18.11 2.72
CA VAL A 219 -4.82 -18.67 3.56
C VAL A 219 -6.16 -18.32 2.95
N ILE A 220 -6.93 -19.36 2.61
CA ILE A 220 -8.24 -19.24 1.96
C ILE A 220 -9.29 -19.85 2.89
N GLU A 221 -10.40 -19.17 3.05
CA GLU A 221 -11.57 -19.69 3.78
C GLU A 221 -12.34 -20.66 2.89
N ASN A 222 -12.51 -21.92 3.33
CA ASN A 222 -13.12 -22.95 2.51
C ASN A 222 -14.58 -22.67 2.11
N LYS A 223 -15.35 -22.00 2.98
CA LYS A 223 -16.77 -21.73 2.72
C LYS A 223 -17.02 -20.65 1.69
N THR A 224 -16.21 -19.59 1.70
CA THR A 224 -16.41 -18.38 0.91
C THR A 224 -15.41 -18.23 -0.22
N SER A 225 -14.33 -19.04 -0.21
CA SER A 225 -13.16 -18.89 -1.07
C SER A 225 -12.43 -17.53 -0.89
N ASN A 226 -12.71 -16.81 0.19
CA ASN A 226 -12.04 -15.56 0.49
C ASN A 226 -10.57 -15.77 0.87
N VAL A 227 -9.69 -14.96 0.31
CA VAL A 227 -8.29 -14.91 0.74
C VAL A 227 -8.20 -14.11 2.03
N LEU A 228 -7.88 -14.77 3.14
CA LEU A 228 -7.77 -14.16 4.46
C LEU A 228 -6.36 -13.68 4.80
N ALA A 229 -5.34 -14.30 4.20
CA ALA A 229 -3.95 -13.85 4.30
C ALA A 229 -3.18 -14.18 3.03
N LEU A 230 -2.27 -13.28 2.62
CA LEU A 230 -1.40 -13.45 1.47
C LEU A 230 0.01 -12.96 1.81
N VAL A 231 0.94 -13.89 1.99
CA VAL A 231 2.34 -13.62 2.29
C VAL A 231 3.19 -14.06 1.10
N GLY A 232 3.73 -13.12 0.35
CA GLY A 232 4.44 -13.40 -0.91
C GLY A 232 5.90 -13.82 -0.72
N SER A 233 6.52 -13.49 0.42
CA SER A 233 7.91 -13.89 0.73
C SER A 233 8.13 -13.93 2.25
N MET A 234 9.23 -14.56 2.68
CA MET A 234 9.62 -14.59 4.10
C MET A 234 10.01 -13.22 4.67
N GLU A 235 10.37 -12.28 3.80
CA GLU A 235 10.76 -10.93 4.17
C GLU A 235 10.63 -10.02 2.94
N HIS A 236 9.86 -8.95 3.04
CA HIS A 236 9.73 -7.97 1.97
C HIS A 236 10.98 -7.07 1.95
N SER A 237 11.99 -7.44 1.16
CA SER A 237 13.28 -6.74 1.10
C SER A 237 13.94 -6.89 -0.27
N LYS A 238 14.95 -6.05 -0.56
CA LYS A 238 15.78 -6.17 -1.77
C LYS A 238 16.61 -7.45 -1.79
N THR A 239 16.91 -8.00 -0.63
CA THR A 239 17.74 -9.19 -0.53
C THR A 239 16.91 -10.46 -0.73
N ASN A 240 17.55 -11.51 -1.22
CA ASN A 240 16.97 -12.85 -1.35
C ASN A 240 15.63 -12.89 -2.13
N LEU A 241 15.46 -12.04 -3.14
CA LEU A 241 14.22 -11.98 -3.94
C LEU A 241 12.96 -11.64 -3.12
N GLY A 242 13.09 -10.93 -2.00
CA GLY A 242 12.00 -10.64 -1.07
C GLY A 242 10.87 -9.79 -1.64
N PHE A 243 11.09 -9.05 -2.74
CA PHE A 243 10.05 -8.32 -3.45
C PHE A 243 9.23 -9.19 -4.42
N ASN A 244 9.69 -10.41 -4.70
CA ASN A 244 8.93 -11.32 -5.55
C ASN A 244 7.72 -11.87 -4.78
N ASN A 245 6.55 -11.77 -5.38
CA ASN A 245 5.34 -12.36 -4.81
C ASN A 245 5.23 -13.83 -5.19
N GLY A 246 5.78 -14.71 -4.35
CA GLY A 246 5.73 -16.17 -4.54
C GLY A 246 4.32 -16.76 -4.46
N ALA A 247 3.36 -16.04 -3.85
CA ALA A 247 1.98 -16.49 -3.71
C ALA A 247 1.21 -16.51 -5.05
N ILE A 248 1.62 -15.65 -6.01
CA ILE A 248 1.00 -15.55 -7.34
C ILE A 248 1.93 -16.04 -8.47
N SER A 249 3.16 -16.44 -8.14
CA SER A 249 4.11 -16.91 -9.12
C SER A 249 3.67 -18.24 -9.72
N LYS A 250 3.64 -18.34 -11.04
CA LYS A 250 3.36 -19.60 -11.74
C LYS A 250 4.45 -20.63 -11.45
N ARG A 251 4.05 -21.78 -10.94
CA ARG A 251 4.96 -22.88 -10.60
C ARG A 251 4.34 -24.20 -11.00
N SER A 252 5.19 -25.22 -11.20
CA SER A 252 4.71 -26.59 -11.34
C SER A 252 4.01 -27.01 -10.05
N ALA A 253 2.80 -27.55 -10.19
CA ALA A 253 2.04 -28.07 -9.06
C ALA A 253 2.67 -29.34 -8.47
N GLY A 254 3.42 -30.08 -9.27
CA GLY A 254 4.02 -31.35 -8.85
C GLY A 254 2.99 -32.31 -8.28
N SER A 255 3.34 -32.99 -7.20
CA SER A 255 2.46 -33.98 -6.56
C SER A 255 1.21 -33.38 -5.88
N THR A 256 1.06 -32.08 -5.79
CA THR A 256 -0.18 -31.46 -5.25
C THR A 256 -1.39 -31.67 -6.20
N LEU A 257 -1.15 -32.07 -7.44
CA LEU A 257 -2.22 -32.49 -8.38
C LEU A 257 -2.75 -33.90 -8.12
N LYS A 258 -2.00 -34.77 -7.44
CA LYS A 258 -2.41 -36.18 -7.23
C LYS A 258 -3.77 -36.31 -6.53
N PRO A 259 -4.11 -35.58 -5.48
CA PRO A 259 -5.44 -35.67 -4.89
C PRO A 259 -6.59 -35.47 -5.88
N PHE A 260 -6.42 -34.54 -6.84
CA PHE A 260 -7.42 -34.30 -7.89
C PHE A 260 -7.51 -35.46 -8.86
N LEU A 261 -6.38 -36.04 -9.27
CA LEU A 261 -6.33 -37.22 -10.10
C LEU A 261 -7.06 -38.41 -9.44
N TYR A 262 -6.75 -38.67 -8.17
CA TYR A 262 -7.35 -39.77 -7.44
C TYR A 262 -8.83 -39.54 -7.15
N ALA A 263 -9.24 -38.28 -6.88
CA ALA A 263 -10.65 -37.93 -6.74
C ALA A 263 -11.43 -38.23 -8.03
N LYS A 264 -10.87 -37.83 -9.19
CA LYS A 264 -11.46 -38.12 -10.49
C LYS A 264 -11.61 -39.64 -10.72
N ALA A 265 -10.61 -40.44 -10.39
CA ALA A 265 -10.69 -41.89 -10.50
C ALA A 265 -11.81 -42.46 -9.60
N LEU A 266 -12.02 -41.94 -8.38
CA LEU A 266 -13.14 -42.30 -7.50
C LEU A 266 -14.49 -41.97 -8.14
N ASP A 267 -14.61 -40.81 -8.78
CA ASP A 267 -15.82 -40.40 -9.52
C ASP A 267 -16.10 -41.30 -10.73
N GLU A 268 -15.05 -41.89 -11.31
CA GLU A 268 -15.13 -42.87 -12.42
C GLU A 268 -15.39 -44.32 -11.96
N GLY A 269 -15.60 -44.52 -10.65
CA GLY A 269 -16.01 -45.82 -10.09
C GLY A 269 -14.87 -46.64 -9.50
N HIS A 270 -13.66 -46.12 -9.45
CA HIS A 270 -12.55 -46.79 -8.75
C HIS A 270 -12.76 -46.77 -7.22
N SER A 271 -12.16 -47.76 -6.56
CA SER A 271 -12.17 -47.89 -5.10
C SER A 271 -10.80 -47.54 -4.50
N PRO A 272 -10.74 -46.98 -3.28
CA PRO A 272 -9.48 -46.78 -2.55
C PRO A 272 -8.66 -48.06 -2.35
N SER A 273 -9.29 -49.23 -2.44
CA SER A 273 -8.67 -50.57 -2.35
C SER A 273 -8.22 -51.14 -3.66
N ASP A 274 -8.55 -50.52 -4.80
CA ASP A 274 -8.12 -50.98 -6.11
C ASP A 274 -6.59 -51.04 -6.19
N THR A 275 -6.10 -52.08 -6.84
CA THR A 275 -4.67 -52.29 -6.98
C THR A 275 -4.14 -51.51 -8.17
N LEU A 276 -3.15 -50.66 -7.92
CA LEU A 276 -2.37 -49.98 -8.94
C LEU A 276 -0.98 -50.60 -9.04
N GLU A 277 -0.37 -50.50 -10.22
CA GLU A 277 0.97 -50.95 -10.41
C GLU A 277 2.00 -49.84 -10.15
N ASP A 278 2.91 -50.08 -9.23
CA ASP A 278 4.07 -49.21 -8.98
C ASP A 278 5.34 -49.84 -9.56
N LEU A 279 5.38 -49.90 -10.89
CA LEU A 279 6.45 -50.55 -11.65
C LEU A 279 7.17 -49.60 -12.60
N LYS A 280 8.44 -49.87 -12.87
CA LYS A 280 9.21 -49.12 -13.87
C LYS A 280 8.65 -49.38 -15.28
N ARG A 281 7.95 -48.40 -15.83
CA ARG A 281 7.42 -48.42 -17.19
C ARG A 281 7.95 -47.24 -17.99
N SER A 282 7.96 -47.40 -19.32
CA SER A 282 8.27 -46.34 -20.26
C SER A 282 6.98 -45.95 -20.98
N TYR A 283 6.71 -44.65 -21.03
CA TYR A 283 5.55 -44.07 -21.70
C TYR A 283 5.99 -43.20 -22.86
N ILE A 284 5.31 -43.28 -23.99
CA ILE A 284 5.57 -42.40 -25.14
C ILE A 284 4.81 -41.09 -24.91
N SER A 285 5.49 -39.99 -24.98
CA SER A 285 4.91 -38.63 -24.90
C SER A 285 5.30 -37.83 -26.13
N ALA A 286 4.64 -36.70 -26.35
CA ALA A 286 4.98 -35.77 -27.44
C ALA A 286 6.42 -35.24 -27.35
N GLN A 287 7.05 -35.32 -26.17
CA GLN A 287 8.41 -34.84 -25.89
C GLN A 287 9.43 -35.99 -25.87
N GLY A 288 9.03 -37.23 -26.19
CA GLY A 288 9.87 -38.43 -26.19
C GLY A 288 9.46 -39.47 -25.15
N ILE A 289 10.37 -40.38 -24.83
CA ILE A 289 10.12 -41.46 -23.88
C ILE A 289 10.20 -40.91 -22.45
N TYR A 290 9.10 -41.00 -21.71
CA TYR A 290 9.02 -40.63 -20.30
C TYR A 290 9.09 -41.88 -19.41
N ARG A 291 9.97 -41.84 -18.40
CA ARG A 291 10.17 -42.91 -17.43
C ARG A 291 9.98 -42.36 -16.01
N PRO A 292 8.78 -42.44 -15.42
CA PRO A 292 8.54 -41.99 -14.08
C PRO A 292 9.33 -42.78 -13.05
N VAL A 293 9.84 -42.09 -12.03
CA VAL A 293 10.49 -42.73 -10.87
C VAL A 293 9.90 -42.15 -9.59
N ASN A 294 9.79 -42.96 -8.55
CA ASN A 294 9.43 -42.49 -7.23
C ASN A 294 10.56 -41.67 -6.61
N PHE A 295 10.23 -40.85 -5.64
CA PHE A 295 11.21 -39.94 -5.01
C PHE A 295 12.43 -40.67 -4.44
N ASN A 296 12.21 -41.82 -3.82
CA ASN A 296 13.25 -42.71 -3.28
C ASN A 296 13.83 -43.71 -4.32
N ARG A 297 13.41 -43.62 -5.58
CA ARG A 297 13.83 -44.51 -6.70
C ARG A 297 13.48 -45.99 -6.54
N THR A 298 12.60 -46.31 -5.57
CA THR A 298 12.12 -47.68 -5.32
C THR A 298 10.76 -47.90 -6.00
N SER A 299 10.54 -49.06 -6.55
CA SER A 299 9.23 -49.51 -7.04
C SER A 299 8.67 -50.57 -6.09
N TYR A 300 7.37 -50.45 -5.76
CA TYR A 300 6.73 -51.27 -4.72
C TYR A 300 5.87 -52.39 -5.26
N GLY A 301 5.74 -52.52 -6.61
CA GLY A 301 4.89 -53.53 -7.21
C GLY A 301 3.39 -53.18 -7.12
N PRO A 302 2.52 -54.16 -6.91
CA PRO A 302 1.10 -53.90 -6.65
C PRO A 302 0.89 -53.18 -5.34
N VAL A 303 0.23 -52.05 -5.38
CA VAL A 303 -0.10 -51.22 -4.18
C VAL A 303 -1.56 -50.80 -4.24
N SER A 304 -2.22 -50.63 -3.11
CA SER A 304 -3.54 -50.06 -3.12
C SER A 304 -3.56 -48.58 -3.55
N MET A 305 -4.62 -48.15 -4.17
CA MET A 305 -4.83 -46.76 -4.56
C MET A 305 -4.63 -45.78 -3.35
N ARG A 306 -5.09 -46.19 -2.16
CA ARG A 306 -4.87 -45.43 -0.90
C ARG A 306 -3.39 -45.29 -0.54
N GLU A 307 -2.63 -46.41 -0.62
CA GLU A 307 -1.19 -46.38 -0.33
C GLU A 307 -0.42 -45.58 -1.37
N ALA A 308 -0.78 -45.71 -2.64
CA ALA A 308 -0.17 -44.96 -3.74
C ALA A 308 -0.30 -43.45 -3.54
N LEU A 309 -1.50 -42.97 -3.18
CA LEU A 309 -1.74 -41.55 -2.86
C LEU A 309 -1.02 -41.14 -1.55
N GLY A 310 -1.15 -41.94 -0.49
CA GLY A 310 -0.58 -41.61 0.82
C GLY A 310 0.96 -41.52 0.79
N ASN A 311 1.62 -42.31 -0.02
CA ASN A 311 3.07 -42.28 -0.24
C ASN A 311 3.48 -41.40 -1.43
N SER A 312 2.52 -40.77 -2.09
CA SER A 312 2.76 -39.90 -3.25
C SER A 312 3.58 -40.59 -4.36
N LEU A 313 3.28 -41.88 -4.65
CA LEU A 313 4.00 -42.66 -5.64
C LEU A 313 3.77 -42.07 -7.05
N ASN A 314 4.86 -41.90 -7.80
CA ASN A 314 4.79 -41.33 -9.14
C ASN A 314 4.41 -42.35 -10.19
N GLN A 315 4.95 -43.57 -10.06
CA GLN A 315 4.73 -44.66 -11.04
C GLN A 315 3.25 -45.06 -11.04
N SER A 316 2.66 -45.25 -9.86
CA SER A 316 1.24 -45.59 -9.72
C SER A 316 0.32 -44.45 -10.20
N ALA A 317 0.68 -43.19 -9.97
CA ALA A 317 -0.10 -42.06 -10.46
C ALA A 317 -0.10 -41.98 -11.99
N ILE A 318 1.02 -42.24 -12.64
CA ILE A 318 1.09 -42.29 -14.10
C ILE A 318 0.38 -43.54 -14.65
N TYR A 319 0.43 -44.67 -13.96
CA TYR A 319 -0.36 -45.84 -14.31
C TYR A 319 -1.87 -45.55 -14.30
N LEU A 320 -2.35 -44.81 -13.30
CA LEU A 320 -3.77 -44.45 -13.18
C LEU A 320 -4.26 -43.45 -14.25
N ILE A 321 -3.37 -42.68 -14.87
CA ILE A 321 -3.74 -41.70 -15.92
C ILE A 321 -3.89 -42.41 -17.30
N ASN A 322 -3.20 -43.50 -17.53
CA ASN A 322 -3.15 -44.19 -18.82
C ASN A 322 -4.16 -45.36 -18.89
#